data_52f09b292352eab7e2756b656d49b1a7
#
_entry.id   52f09b292352eab7e2756b656d49b1a7
#
_cell.length_a   1.000
_cell.length_b   1.000
_cell.length_c   1.000
_cell.angle_alpha   90.00
_cell.angle_beta   90.00
_cell.angle_gamma   90.00
#
_symmetry.space_group_name_H-M   'P 1'
#
loop_
_entity.id
_entity.type
_entity.pdbx_description
1 polymer ?
#
loop_
_entity_poly.entity_id
_entity_poly.type
_entity_poly.pdbx_seq_one_letter_code
_entity_poly.pdbx_strand_id
1 'polypeptide(L)'
;TLLAGGQMNVDKVRRAAAKTIDTLTATCPLPKALQVLAGIDAFDLYVSLTCDPLLFRSLQEKDPAAETVAFGIRSDTNSHPLDIPAKSRGKICYQLFGSAENLLDFAIHEGDVLEYMYRLQSEQTRAIKNLLGRLRSSNLLFIGCHLPDWVGRSLLRVVNEDPLLSKAKQEFMTDFESDPSLSTFVSRFSPNSLVFPGSPNEFVDELAKRWGVWRLAHPRLGEQRLAVKPASPTEGPMIFISYASQNTDAARAIADRLLALGAGDVWLDKKKLRGGEDWSNKLDEAIGSCDYFLPLRSSEADERREGVFWEEWVTALERAKRVADTFLLPTLIDPTPESRNNYQRIGKQLGTERFWSLHLLNAPGGVLDDKAGADLAECFGGFRKT
;
A
#
# COMPACT_ATOMS: atom_id res chain seq x y z
N THR A 1 26.57 0.10 39.74
CA THR A 1 27.41 -1.10 39.73
C THR A 1 27.45 -1.92 38.46
N LEU A 2 27.00 -1.35 37.29
CA LEU A 2 27.09 -2.00 35.99
C LEU A 2 28.42 -1.74 35.26
N LEU A 3 29.32 -0.94 35.83
CA LEU A 3 30.57 -0.49 35.20
C LEU A 3 31.86 -0.98 35.94
N ALA A 4 31.77 -1.95 36.84
CA ALA A 4 32.97 -2.51 37.48
C ALA A 4 33.50 -3.69 36.66
N GLY A 5 34.44 -3.40 35.74
CA GLY A 5 35.45 -4.38 35.29
C GLY A 5 34.96 -5.52 34.40
N GLY A 6 34.11 -5.29 33.44
CA GLY A 6 33.69 -6.33 32.48
C GLY A 6 32.92 -5.76 31.30
N GLN A 7 33.11 -6.38 30.17
CA GLN A 7 32.28 -6.16 28.96
C GLN A 7 30.79 -6.14 29.35
N MET A 8 30.10 -5.05 29.12
CA MET A 8 28.67 -4.88 29.44
C MET A 8 27.88 -5.98 28.71
N ASN A 9 27.27 -6.89 29.47
CA ASN A 9 26.47 -7.96 28.89
C ASN A 9 25.13 -7.38 28.43
N VAL A 10 25.07 -6.97 27.18
CA VAL A 10 23.91 -6.34 26.53
C VAL A 10 22.65 -7.19 26.67
N ASP A 11 22.76 -8.51 26.62
CA ASP A 11 21.62 -9.42 26.80
C ASP A 11 21.00 -9.36 28.20
N LYS A 12 21.84 -9.16 29.24
CA LYS A 12 21.29 -8.90 30.59
C LYS A 12 20.52 -7.59 30.66
N VAL A 13 21.03 -6.56 30.00
CA VAL A 13 20.34 -5.27 29.94
C VAL A 13 19.00 -5.40 29.17
N ARG A 14 19.00 -6.10 28.04
CA ARG A 14 17.76 -6.34 27.27
C ARG A 14 16.72 -7.12 28.09
N ARG A 15 17.13 -8.20 28.77
CA ARG A 15 16.20 -8.97 29.63
C ARG A 15 15.65 -8.11 30.78
N ALA A 16 16.48 -7.28 31.39
CA ALA A 16 16.01 -6.37 32.44
C ALA A 16 15.04 -5.31 31.89
N ALA A 17 15.35 -4.74 30.75
CA ALA A 17 14.48 -3.79 30.07
C ALA A 17 13.12 -4.43 29.67
N ALA A 18 13.15 -5.62 29.04
CA ALA A 18 11.95 -6.36 28.68
C ALA A 18 11.06 -6.64 29.89
N LYS A 19 11.64 -7.14 30.99
CA LYS A 19 10.92 -7.40 32.25
C LYS A 19 10.32 -6.11 32.83
N THR A 20 11.03 -4.99 32.74
CA THR A 20 10.53 -3.70 33.23
C THR A 20 9.36 -3.21 32.36
N ILE A 21 9.49 -3.31 31.04
CA ILE A 21 8.42 -2.95 30.08
C ILE A 21 7.18 -3.80 30.37
N ASP A 22 7.33 -5.12 30.47
CA ASP A 22 6.24 -6.05 30.78
C ASP A 22 5.52 -5.67 32.10
N THR A 23 6.30 -5.46 33.17
CA THR A 23 5.73 -5.06 34.46
C THR A 23 4.98 -3.74 34.41
N LEU A 24 5.55 -2.73 33.76
CA LEU A 24 4.93 -1.40 33.63
C LEU A 24 3.67 -1.46 32.76
N THR A 25 3.73 -2.12 31.62
CA THR A 25 2.61 -2.18 30.68
C THR A 25 1.46 -3.06 31.18
N ALA A 26 1.75 -4.07 32.03
CA ALA A 26 0.69 -4.89 32.66
C ALA A 26 -0.20 -4.07 33.60
N THR A 27 0.35 -3.06 34.26
CA THR A 27 -0.35 -2.24 35.25
C THR A 27 -0.78 -0.86 34.74
N CYS A 28 -0.19 -0.39 33.65
CA CYS A 28 -0.48 0.92 33.08
C CYS A 28 -1.82 0.89 32.32
N PRO A 29 -2.72 1.84 32.55
CA PRO A 29 -3.90 1.99 31.71
C PRO A 29 -3.49 2.35 30.28
N LEU A 30 -4.24 1.84 29.31
CA LEU A 30 -3.95 2.14 27.90
C LEU A 30 -4.09 3.66 27.64
N PRO A 31 -3.11 4.28 26.97
CA PRO A 31 -3.18 5.70 26.64
C PRO A 31 -4.42 6.02 25.79
N LYS A 32 -5.16 7.06 26.20
CA LYS A 32 -6.40 7.47 25.52
C LYS A 32 -6.20 7.71 24.02
N ALA A 33 -5.10 8.35 23.62
CA ALA A 33 -4.80 8.60 22.21
C ALA A 33 -4.66 7.30 21.40
N LEU A 34 -4.03 6.26 21.94
CA LEU A 34 -3.94 4.96 21.27
C LEU A 34 -5.31 4.27 21.16
N GLN A 35 -6.15 4.37 22.18
CA GLN A 35 -7.52 3.84 22.14
C GLN A 35 -8.39 4.56 21.10
N VAL A 36 -8.25 5.90 20.99
CA VAL A 36 -8.94 6.71 19.98
C VAL A 36 -8.43 6.36 18.58
N LEU A 37 -7.12 6.28 18.38
CA LEU A 37 -6.50 5.90 17.12
C LEU A 37 -6.94 4.48 16.69
N ALA A 38 -6.95 3.53 17.61
CA ALA A 38 -7.42 2.18 17.37
C ALA A 38 -8.91 2.12 16.96
N GLY A 39 -9.72 3.09 17.38
CA GLY A 39 -11.13 3.22 17.00
C GLY A 39 -11.36 3.73 15.57
N ILE A 40 -10.35 4.28 14.91
CA ILE A 40 -10.45 4.74 13.51
C ILE A 40 -10.35 3.51 12.59
N ASP A 41 -11.41 3.22 11.85
CA ASP A 41 -11.50 2.06 10.96
C ASP A 41 -10.92 2.30 9.55
N ALA A 42 -10.33 3.50 9.33
CA ALA A 42 -9.65 3.85 8.09
C ALA A 42 -8.30 3.16 7.91
N PHE A 43 -7.68 2.72 8.99
CA PHE A 43 -6.34 2.13 8.99
C PHE A 43 -6.39 0.63 9.22
N ASP A 44 -5.63 -0.10 8.46
CA ASP A 44 -5.50 -1.56 8.54
C ASP A 44 -4.08 -2.01 8.95
N LEU A 45 -3.06 -1.18 8.69
CA LEU A 45 -1.68 -1.42 9.06
C LEU A 45 -1.17 -0.29 9.95
N TYR A 46 -0.69 -0.66 11.12
CA TYR A 46 -0.05 0.20 12.09
C TYR A 46 1.40 -0.24 12.25
N VAL A 47 2.34 0.70 12.09
CA VAL A 47 3.76 0.43 12.29
C VAL A 47 4.20 1.13 13.57
N SER A 48 4.49 0.34 14.62
CA SER A 48 5.04 0.86 15.86
C SER A 48 6.55 0.96 15.78
N LEU A 49 7.09 2.07 16.24
CA LEU A 49 8.53 2.30 16.43
C LEU A 49 8.98 2.04 17.88
N THR A 50 8.04 1.67 18.75
CA THR A 50 8.31 1.30 20.12
C THR A 50 8.22 -0.21 20.29
N CYS A 51 8.97 -0.74 21.26
CA CYS A 51 9.01 -2.17 21.52
C CYS A 51 7.95 -2.65 22.52
N ASP A 52 7.14 -1.73 23.06
CA ASP A 52 6.06 -2.04 24.00
C ASP A 52 4.78 -2.53 23.30
N PRO A 53 3.89 -3.26 23.99
CA PRO A 53 2.67 -3.80 23.40
C PRO A 53 1.45 -2.85 23.46
N LEU A 54 1.60 -1.59 23.88
CA LEU A 54 0.44 -0.71 24.17
C LEU A 54 -0.41 -0.42 22.97
N LEU A 55 0.20 -0.17 21.79
CA LEU A 55 -0.54 0.02 20.55
C LEU A 55 -1.30 -1.25 20.17
N PHE A 56 -0.65 -2.41 20.18
CA PHE A 56 -1.30 -3.68 19.87
C PHE A 56 -2.47 -3.98 20.81
N ARG A 57 -2.29 -3.80 22.12
CA ARG A 57 -3.37 -3.98 23.10
C ARG A 57 -4.54 -3.04 22.84
N SER A 58 -4.27 -1.78 22.47
CA SER A 58 -5.31 -0.82 22.12
C SER A 58 -6.08 -1.23 20.86
N LEU A 59 -5.39 -1.80 19.87
CA LEU A 59 -6.01 -2.35 18.67
C LEU A 59 -6.87 -3.57 18.99
N GLN A 60 -6.38 -4.49 19.82
CA GLN A 60 -7.06 -5.73 20.21
C GLN A 60 -8.35 -5.45 20.98
N GLU A 61 -8.39 -4.39 21.82
CA GLU A 61 -9.63 -3.96 22.48
C GLU A 61 -10.75 -3.54 21.49
N LYS A 62 -10.37 -2.97 20.34
CA LYS A 62 -11.33 -2.49 19.32
C LYS A 62 -11.59 -3.50 18.23
N ASP A 63 -10.62 -4.34 17.96
CA ASP A 63 -10.66 -5.38 16.94
C ASP A 63 -10.03 -6.67 17.50
N PRO A 64 -10.85 -7.61 18.02
CA PRO A 64 -10.36 -8.88 18.56
C PRO A 64 -9.60 -9.75 17.53
N ALA A 65 -9.75 -9.47 16.24
CA ALA A 65 -9.01 -10.16 15.18
C ALA A 65 -7.67 -9.47 14.84
N ALA A 66 -7.30 -8.41 15.58
CA ALA A 66 -6.01 -7.74 15.37
C ALA A 66 -4.84 -8.68 15.63
N GLU A 67 -3.84 -8.58 14.77
CA GLU A 67 -2.62 -9.39 14.82
C GLU A 67 -1.39 -8.51 15.04
N THR A 68 -0.37 -9.04 15.70
CA THR A 68 0.93 -8.37 15.86
C THR A 68 2.03 -9.13 15.16
N VAL A 69 2.95 -8.39 14.54
CA VAL A 69 4.15 -8.90 13.89
C VAL A 69 5.33 -8.07 14.36
N ALA A 70 6.42 -8.70 14.74
CA ALA A 70 7.65 -7.99 15.13
C ALA A 70 8.79 -8.31 14.16
N PHE A 71 9.48 -7.27 13.71
CA PHE A 71 10.70 -7.44 12.92
C PHE A 71 11.84 -7.89 13.82
N GLY A 72 12.47 -9.03 13.50
CA GLY A 72 13.60 -9.56 14.22
C GLY A 72 14.87 -9.51 13.38
N ILE A 73 16.01 -9.21 14.02
CA ILE A 73 17.33 -9.13 13.36
C ILE A 73 18.33 -10.18 13.85
N ARG A 74 18.01 -10.90 14.93
CA ARG A 74 18.91 -11.92 15.50
C ARG A 74 18.65 -13.27 14.84
N SER A 75 19.71 -13.87 14.32
CA SER A 75 19.66 -15.18 13.66
C SER A 75 19.57 -16.37 14.63
N ASP A 76 19.88 -16.16 15.90
CA ASP A 76 19.87 -17.18 16.96
C ASP A 76 18.47 -17.37 17.61
N THR A 77 17.57 -16.43 17.37
CA THR A 77 16.16 -16.59 17.66
C THR A 77 15.47 -17.05 16.37
N ASN A 78 14.57 -18.03 16.43
CA ASN A 78 13.73 -18.42 15.27
C ASN A 78 12.80 -17.27 14.77
N SER A 79 13.13 -16.04 15.11
CA SER A 79 12.47 -14.80 14.71
C SER A 79 12.94 -14.38 13.33
N HIS A 80 12.59 -15.16 12.30
CA HIS A 80 12.55 -14.62 10.95
C HIS A 80 11.51 -13.51 10.91
N PRO A 81 11.75 -12.42 10.16
CA PRO A 81 10.72 -11.41 9.95
C PRO A 81 9.46 -12.12 9.47
N LEU A 82 8.46 -12.16 10.34
CA LEU A 82 7.18 -12.77 9.99
C LEU A 82 6.56 -11.92 8.90
N ASP A 83 6.06 -12.57 7.87
CA ASP A 83 5.37 -11.91 6.78
C ASP A 83 4.11 -11.24 7.31
N ILE A 84 3.76 -10.10 6.75
CA ILE A 84 2.45 -9.51 7.00
C ILE A 84 1.41 -10.53 6.54
N PRO A 85 0.48 -10.94 7.41
CA PRO A 85 -0.52 -11.93 7.05
C PRO A 85 -1.28 -11.47 5.79
N ALA A 86 -1.17 -12.23 4.72
CA ALA A 86 -1.88 -11.93 3.48
C ALA A 86 -3.42 -12.00 3.64
N LYS A 87 -3.88 -12.69 4.69
CA LYS A 87 -5.29 -12.91 5.03
C LYS A 87 -5.62 -12.42 6.45
N SER A 88 -5.02 -11.33 6.93
CA SER A 88 -5.46 -10.80 8.21
C SER A 88 -6.93 -10.39 8.12
N ARG A 89 -7.73 -10.88 9.07
CA ARG A 89 -9.14 -10.50 9.22
C ARG A 89 -9.31 -9.22 10.03
N GLY A 90 -8.23 -8.78 10.67
CA GLY A 90 -8.19 -7.65 11.57
C GLY A 90 -7.06 -6.69 11.25
N LYS A 91 -6.93 -5.68 12.10
CA LYS A 91 -5.86 -4.70 12.04
C LYS A 91 -4.51 -5.35 12.34
N ILE A 92 -3.45 -4.89 11.67
CA ILE A 92 -2.10 -5.41 11.85
C ILE A 92 -1.27 -4.36 12.58
N CYS A 93 -0.62 -4.75 13.68
CA CYS A 93 0.41 -3.99 14.38
C CYS A 93 1.79 -4.54 14.02
N TYR A 94 2.59 -3.80 13.28
CA TYR A 94 3.94 -4.19 12.92
C TYR A 94 4.95 -3.44 13.78
N GLN A 95 5.71 -4.14 14.62
CA GLN A 95 6.75 -3.56 15.49
C GLN A 95 8.08 -3.52 14.76
N LEU A 96 8.42 -2.34 14.20
CA LEU A 96 9.54 -2.17 13.28
C LEU A 96 10.91 -2.34 13.94
N PHE A 97 11.03 -1.99 15.20
CA PHE A 97 12.29 -2.11 15.97
C PHE A 97 12.23 -3.22 17.02
N GLY A 98 11.50 -4.29 16.68
CA GLY A 98 11.36 -5.46 17.53
C GLY A 98 10.33 -5.31 18.64
N SER A 99 10.14 -6.38 19.40
CA SER A 99 9.20 -6.47 20.51
C SER A 99 9.87 -6.86 21.79
N ALA A 100 9.54 -6.20 22.89
CA ALA A 100 10.03 -6.56 24.22
C ALA A 100 9.54 -7.96 24.67
N GLU A 101 8.47 -8.47 24.09
CA GLU A 101 8.01 -9.86 24.29
C GLU A 101 9.05 -10.87 23.77
N ASN A 102 9.84 -10.48 22.75
CA ASN A 102 10.98 -11.26 22.25
C ASN A 102 12.27 -10.93 23.00
N LEU A 103 12.30 -11.07 24.27
CA LEU A 103 13.31 -10.78 25.30
C LEU A 103 14.71 -10.27 24.87
N LEU A 104 15.20 -10.61 23.69
CA LEU A 104 16.55 -10.29 23.19
C LEU A 104 16.55 -9.58 21.83
N ASP A 105 15.40 -9.46 21.17
CA ASP A 105 15.32 -8.96 19.79
C ASP A 105 14.43 -7.71 19.69
N PHE A 106 14.91 -6.63 20.28
CA PHE A 106 14.35 -5.29 20.17
C PHE A 106 15.39 -4.22 20.40
N ALA A 107 15.17 -3.04 19.86
CA ALA A 107 16.08 -1.90 20.01
C ALA A 107 15.97 -1.28 21.40
N ILE A 108 17.11 -1.08 22.08
CA ILE A 108 17.22 -0.40 23.36
C ILE A 108 18.12 0.84 23.32
N HIS A 109 18.85 1.02 22.23
CA HIS A 109 19.72 2.18 22.02
C HIS A 109 19.88 2.48 20.53
N GLU A 110 20.43 3.63 20.20
CA GLU A 110 20.56 4.12 18.82
C GLU A 110 21.33 3.15 17.90
N GLY A 111 22.35 2.48 18.41
CA GLY A 111 23.09 1.47 17.64
C GLY A 111 22.21 0.27 17.22
N ASP A 112 21.25 -0.13 18.06
CA ASP A 112 20.29 -1.15 17.67
C ASP A 112 19.37 -0.62 16.55
N VAL A 113 18.86 0.62 16.68
CA VAL A 113 18.02 1.25 15.63
C VAL A 113 18.77 1.28 14.30
N LEU A 114 20.07 1.60 14.32
CA LEU A 114 20.90 1.58 13.11
C LEU A 114 20.97 0.18 12.50
N GLU A 115 21.14 -0.87 13.30
CA GLU A 115 21.17 -2.25 12.81
C GLU A 115 19.81 -2.67 12.22
N TYR A 116 18.69 -2.32 12.86
CA TYR A 116 17.35 -2.55 12.32
C TYR A 116 17.14 -1.83 10.98
N MET A 117 17.56 -0.56 10.88
CA MET A 117 17.47 0.20 9.63
C MET A 117 18.34 -0.39 8.53
N TYR A 118 19.55 -0.85 8.85
CA TYR A 118 20.43 -1.53 7.92
C TYR A 118 19.80 -2.83 7.40
N ARG A 119 19.27 -3.65 8.29
CA ARG A 119 18.59 -4.90 7.93
C ARG A 119 17.34 -4.65 7.08
N LEU A 120 16.55 -3.65 7.41
CA LEU A 120 15.37 -3.26 6.63
C LEU A 120 15.71 -2.89 5.19
N GLN A 121 16.90 -2.31 4.95
CA GLN A 121 17.37 -1.93 3.61
C GLN A 121 18.05 -3.06 2.86
N SER A 122 18.86 -3.85 3.54
CA SER A 122 19.73 -4.87 2.93
C SER A 122 19.05 -6.22 2.76
N GLU A 123 18.09 -6.55 3.60
CA GLU A 123 17.45 -7.85 3.58
C GLU A 123 16.42 -7.95 2.46
N GLN A 124 16.50 -9.04 1.70
CA GLN A 124 15.65 -9.30 0.54
C GLN A 124 14.60 -10.39 0.79
N THR A 125 14.26 -10.63 2.07
CA THR A 125 13.23 -11.62 2.41
C THR A 125 11.86 -11.20 1.88
N ARG A 126 11.01 -12.20 1.61
CA ARG A 126 9.64 -11.94 1.16
C ARG A 126 8.87 -11.05 2.14
N ALA A 127 9.04 -11.29 3.44
CA ALA A 127 8.36 -10.53 4.49
C ALA A 127 8.68 -9.02 4.42
N ILE A 128 9.97 -8.66 4.29
CA ILE A 128 10.37 -7.26 4.16
C ILE A 128 9.89 -6.66 2.83
N LYS A 129 9.97 -7.41 1.74
CA LYS A 129 9.45 -6.94 0.45
C LYS A 129 7.95 -6.63 0.52
N ASN A 130 7.17 -7.48 1.17
CA ASN A 130 5.74 -7.28 1.36
C ASN A 130 5.44 -6.05 2.24
N LEU A 131 6.15 -5.89 3.37
CA LEU A 131 6.03 -4.70 4.21
C LEU A 131 6.36 -3.43 3.44
N LEU A 132 7.53 -3.38 2.82
CA LEU A 132 7.98 -2.21 2.08
C LEU A 132 7.07 -1.92 0.87
N GLY A 133 6.64 -2.93 0.15
CA GLY A 133 5.67 -2.80 -0.94
C GLY A 133 4.37 -2.13 -0.47
N ARG A 134 3.84 -2.57 0.67
CA ARG A 134 2.63 -2.00 1.27
C ARG A 134 2.84 -0.55 1.72
N LEU A 135 3.96 -0.26 2.41
CA LEU A 135 4.29 1.09 2.85
C LEU A 135 4.54 2.04 1.66
N ARG A 136 5.15 1.54 0.58
CA ARG A 136 5.44 2.32 -0.63
C ARG A 136 4.19 2.64 -1.44
N SER A 137 3.21 1.75 -1.47
CA SER A 137 1.95 1.94 -2.19
C SER A 137 0.90 2.75 -1.43
N SER A 138 1.12 3.02 -0.13
CA SER A 138 0.15 3.71 0.73
C SER A 138 0.59 5.13 1.07
N ASN A 139 -0.36 6.04 1.26
CA ASN A 139 -0.09 7.29 1.97
C ASN A 139 0.22 6.98 3.44
N LEU A 140 1.16 7.70 4.03
CA LEU A 140 1.61 7.43 5.40
C LEU A 140 1.26 8.58 6.34
N LEU A 141 0.89 8.21 7.55
CA LEU A 141 0.67 9.14 8.65
C LEU A 141 1.62 8.79 9.79
N PHE A 142 2.56 9.68 10.09
CA PHE A 142 3.50 9.57 11.20
C PHE A 142 2.95 10.35 12.39
N ILE A 143 2.73 9.68 13.51
CA ILE A 143 2.11 10.28 14.71
C ILE A 143 3.04 10.09 15.91
N GLY A 144 3.58 11.18 16.45
CA GLY A 144 4.37 11.17 17.68
C GLY A 144 5.59 10.26 17.63
N CYS A 145 6.21 10.13 16.47
CA CYS A 145 7.32 9.20 16.26
C CYS A 145 8.64 9.72 16.87
N HIS A 146 8.74 11.01 17.14
CA HIS A 146 9.93 11.68 17.67
C HIS A 146 11.24 11.20 17.03
N LEU A 147 11.23 11.18 15.70
CA LEU A 147 12.32 10.62 14.91
C LEU A 147 13.56 11.53 14.99
N PRO A 148 14.73 11.02 15.40
CA PRO A 148 16.00 11.70 15.13
C PRO A 148 16.15 11.95 13.62
N ASP A 149 16.87 13.03 13.27
CA ASP A 149 17.02 13.46 11.86
C ASP A 149 17.44 12.33 10.91
N TRP A 150 18.49 11.58 11.28
CA TRP A 150 19.00 10.50 10.43
C TRP A 150 18.02 9.32 10.28
N VAL A 151 17.29 8.97 11.36
CA VAL A 151 16.27 7.90 11.30
C VAL A 151 15.12 8.36 10.40
N GLY A 152 14.66 9.58 10.58
CA GLY A 152 13.58 10.16 9.79
C GLY A 152 13.91 10.18 8.30
N ARG A 153 15.09 10.66 7.91
CA ARG A 153 15.55 10.67 6.50
C ARG A 153 15.68 9.27 5.94
N SER A 154 16.28 8.35 6.68
CA SER A 154 16.45 6.96 6.25
C SER A 154 15.10 6.26 6.08
N LEU A 155 14.18 6.43 7.03
CA LEU A 155 12.86 5.84 6.97
C LEU A 155 12.06 6.40 5.79
N LEU A 156 12.03 7.74 5.62
CA LEU A 156 11.39 8.37 4.47
C LEU A 156 11.95 7.84 3.14
N ARG A 157 13.26 7.59 3.06
CA ARG A 157 13.86 7.04 1.84
C ARG A 157 13.47 5.59 1.60
N VAL A 158 13.41 4.77 2.65
CA VAL A 158 13.09 3.34 2.55
C VAL A 158 11.63 3.11 2.18
N VAL A 159 10.72 3.90 2.76
CA VAL A 159 9.28 3.76 2.50
C VAL A 159 8.83 4.46 1.20
N ASN A 160 9.73 5.07 0.46
CA ASN A 160 9.47 5.64 -0.86
C ASN A 160 10.32 4.94 -1.91
N GLU A 161 9.71 4.59 -3.02
CA GLU A 161 10.39 4.00 -4.18
C GLU A 161 11.05 5.10 -5.03
N ASP A 162 10.27 6.13 -5.32
CA ASP A 162 10.73 7.31 -6.07
C ASP A 162 11.62 8.24 -5.23
N PRO A 163 12.46 9.06 -5.87
CA PRO A 163 13.15 10.15 -5.19
C PRO A 163 12.14 11.07 -4.48
N LEU A 164 12.47 11.54 -3.27
CA LEU A 164 11.55 12.31 -2.42
C LEU A 164 10.99 13.56 -3.10
N LEU A 165 11.76 14.19 -4.00
CA LEU A 165 11.33 15.37 -4.75
C LEU A 165 10.26 15.09 -5.81
N SER A 166 10.23 13.88 -6.35
CA SER A 166 9.37 13.50 -7.48
C SER A 166 8.26 12.51 -7.12
N LYS A 167 8.18 12.07 -5.86
CA LYS A 167 7.17 11.12 -5.42
C LYS A 167 5.76 11.71 -5.52
N ALA A 168 4.80 10.92 -5.97
CA ALA A 168 3.38 11.29 -5.97
C ALA A 168 2.70 11.04 -4.62
N LYS A 169 3.25 10.13 -3.82
CA LYS A 169 2.75 9.71 -2.52
C LYS A 169 2.77 10.88 -1.52
N GLN A 170 1.71 10.96 -0.72
CA GLN A 170 1.60 11.94 0.36
C GLN A 170 2.00 11.31 1.71
N GLU A 171 2.65 12.12 2.53
CA GLU A 171 2.98 11.78 3.90
C GLU A 171 2.58 12.93 4.81
N PHE A 172 2.05 12.56 5.96
CA PHE A 172 1.62 13.50 6.99
C PHE A 172 2.39 13.17 8.27
N MET A 173 2.99 14.17 8.88
CA MET A 173 3.77 14.02 10.10
C MET A 173 3.23 14.95 11.17
N THR A 174 2.98 14.43 12.36
CA THR A 174 2.64 15.23 13.52
C THR A 174 3.51 14.84 14.70
N ASP A 175 4.18 15.82 15.28
CA ASP A 175 5.00 15.64 16.47
C ASP A 175 5.05 16.94 17.28
N PHE A 176 5.13 16.81 18.60
CA PHE A 176 5.23 17.95 19.50
C PHE A 176 6.57 18.68 19.38
N GLU A 177 7.64 17.92 19.28
CA GLU A 177 9.01 18.40 19.11
C GLU A 177 9.67 17.65 17.93
N SER A 178 9.30 18.04 16.72
CA SER A 178 9.99 17.50 15.54
C SER A 178 11.42 18.05 15.48
N ASP A 179 12.38 17.17 15.12
CA ASP A 179 13.76 17.59 14.87
C ASP A 179 13.79 18.74 13.83
N PRO A 180 14.35 19.91 14.13
CA PRO A 180 14.38 21.05 13.20
C PRO A 180 15.10 20.72 11.89
N SER A 181 16.13 19.88 11.93
CA SER A 181 16.89 19.44 10.75
C SER A 181 16.04 18.54 9.87
N LEU A 182 15.28 17.60 10.46
CA LEU A 182 14.33 16.75 9.76
C LEU A 182 13.20 17.57 9.13
N SER A 183 12.61 18.51 9.89
CA SER A 183 11.56 19.38 9.39
C SER A 183 12.03 20.25 8.21
N THR A 184 13.24 20.81 8.30
CA THR A 184 13.86 21.55 7.21
C THR A 184 14.14 20.67 6.00
N PHE A 185 14.62 19.44 6.22
CA PHE A 185 14.84 18.48 5.15
C PHE A 185 13.54 18.13 4.43
N VAL A 186 12.50 17.77 5.17
CA VAL A 186 11.19 17.41 4.63
C VAL A 186 10.62 18.55 3.79
N SER A 187 10.64 19.78 4.29
CA SER A 187 10.12 20.94 3.57
C SER A 187 10.85 21.25 2.26
N ARG A 188 12.16 20.96 2.17
CA ARG A 188 12.98 21.22 0.99
C ARG A 188 12.98 20.08 -0.03
N PHE A 189 13.00 18.85 0.45
CA PHE A 189 13.26 17.66 -0.38
C PHE A 189 12.08 16.72 -0.51
N SER A 190 10.96 16.98 0.16
CA SER A 190 9.77 16.15 0.12
C SER A 190 8.49 17.01 0.05
N PRO A 191 8.22 17.69 -1.08
CA PRO A 191 7.14 18.67 -1.20
C PRO A 191 5.75 18.09 -0.94
N ASN A 192 5.57 16.77 -1.12
CA ASN A 192 4.31 16.07 -0.83
C ASN A 192 4.22 15.55 0.61
N SER A 193 5.17 15.90 1.48
CA SER A 193 5.11 15.60 2.91
C SER A 193 4.73 16.86 3.68
N LEU A 194 3.69 16.74 4.49
CA LEU A 194 3.19 17.84 5.32
C LEU A 194 3.54 17.58 6.79
N VAL A 195 4.18 18.55 7.43
CA VAL A 195 4.52 18.50 8.87
C VAL A 195 3.58 19.41 9.62
N PHE A 196 2.86 18.87 10.57
CA PHE A 196 1.96 19.60 11.48
C PHE A 196 2.63 19.65 12.86
N PRO A 197 3.19 20.80 13.25
CA PRO A 197 3.72 20.97 14.60
C PRO A 197 2.57 21.03 15.61
N GLY A 198 2.60 20.18 16.62
CA GLY A 198 1.57 20.17 17.66
C GLY A 198 1.48 18.83 18.38
N SER A 199 0.56 18.77 19.32
CA SER A 199 0.35 17.57 20.13
C SER A 199 -0.19 16.40 19.31
N PRO A 200 0.52 15.25 19.23
CA PRO A 200 -0.01 14.05 18.60
C PRO A 200 -1.35 13.60 19.18
N ASN A 201 -1.57 13.81 20.47
CA ASN A 201 -2.83 13.46 21.14
C ASN A 201 -4.00 14.29 20.63
N GLU A 202 -3.82 15.61 20.55
CA GLU A 202 -4.85 16.54 20.01
C GLU A 202 -5.11 16.25 18.53
N PHE A 203 -4.05 15.94 17.77
CA PHE A 203 -4.20 15.55 16.37
C PHE A 203 -5.05 14.29 16.21
N VAL A 204 -4.80 13.26 17.02
CA VAL A 204 -5.57 12.00 16.96
C VAL A 204 -7.03 12.22 17.35
N ASP A 205 -7.29 13.03 18.38
CA ASP A 205 -8.67 13.36 18.81
C ASP A 205 -9.41 14.11 17.67
N GLU A 206 -8.78 15.08 17.02
CA GLU A 206 -9.39 15.82 15.91
C GLU A 206 -9.55 14.96 14.65
N LEU A 207 -8.57 14.11 14.35
CA LEU A 207 -8.65 13.16 13.26
C LEU A 207 -9.84 12.21 13.41
N ALA A 208 -10.00 11.63 14.60
CA ALA A 208 -11.12 10.72 14.89
C ALA A 208 -12.47 11.43 14.76
N LYS A 209 -12.57 12.66 15.25
CA LYS A 209 -13.76 13.50 15.15
C LYS A 209 -14.12 13.80 13.69
N ARG A 210 -13.14 14.25 12.88
CA ARG A 210 -13.35 14.52 11.46
C ARG A 210 -13.68 13.26 10.67
N TRP A 211 -13.01 12.15 10.99
CA TRP A 211 -13.31 10.86 10.40
C TRP A 211 -14.74 10.42 10.68
N GLY A 212 -15.22 10.56 11.91
CA GLY A 212 -16.61 10.26 12.27
C GLY A 212 -17.62 11.09 11.48
N VAL A 213 -17.39 12.40 11.34
CA VAL A 213 -18.25 13.28 10.52
C VAL A 213 -18.20 12.89 9.05
N TRP A 214 -17.01 12.67 8.50
CA TRP A 214 -16.85 12.27 7.11
C TRP A 214 -17.52 10.93 6.80
N ARG A 215 -17.38 9.96 7.69
CA ARG A 215 -18.00 8.63 7.57
C ARG A 215 -19.53 8.70 7.56
N LEU A 216 -20.13 9.55 8.39
CA LEU A 216 -21.57 9.77 8.40
C LEU A 216 -22.07 10.40 7.09
N ALA A 217 -21.27 11.27 6.50
CA ALA A 217 -21.59 11.89 5.21
C ALA A 217 -21.38 10.93 4.01
N HIS A 218 -20.57 9.86 4.18
CA HIS A 218 -20.21 8.92 3.13
C HIS A 218 -20.45 7.44 3.56
N PRO A 219 -21.69 7.06 3.91
CA PRO A 219 -21.98 5.75 4.48
C PRO A 219 -21.60 4.58 3.58
N ARG A 220 -21.76 4.71 2.28
CA ARG A 220 -21.45 3.65 1.30
C ARG A 220 -19.95 3.32 1.21
N LEU A 221 -19.07 4.28 1.47
CA LEU A 221 -17.61 4.04 1.47
C LEU A 221 -17.14 3.33 2.75
N GLY A 222 -17.81 3.57 3.88
CA GLY A 222 -17.57 2.85 5.14
C GLY A 222 -18.03 1.39 5.06
N GLU A 223 -19.21 1.13 4.50
CA GLU A 223 -19.75 -0.21 4.33
C GLU A 223 -18.96 -1.03 3.30
N GLN A 224 -18.47 -0.41 2.23
CA GLN A 224 -17.61 -1.07 1.24
C GLN A 224 -16.27 -1.51 1.82
N ARG A 225 -15.67 -0.75 2.77
CA ARG A 225 -14.47 -1.18 3.50
C ARG A 225 -14.73 -2.32 4.50
N LEU A 226 -15.90 -2.35 5.12
CA LEU A 226 -16.31 -3.43 6.04
C LEU A 226 -16.80 -4.67 5.28
N ALA A 227 -17.35 -4.50 4.06
CA ALA A 227 -17.82 -5.58 3.20
C ALA A 227 -16.72 -6.16 2.28
N VAL A 228 -15.62 -5.46 2.08
CA VAL A 228 -14.45 -5.99 1.39
C VAL A 228 -13.72 -6.94 2.35
N LYS A 229 -14.23 -8.16 2.43
CA LYS A 229 -13.40 -9.32 2.69
C LYS A 229 -12.22 -9.18 1.71
N PRO A 230 -10.96 -8.99 2.14
CA PRO A 230 -9.86 -9.02 1.19
C PRO A 230 -9.90 -10.41 0.56
N ALA A 231 -10.31 -10.46 -0.69
CA ALA A 231 -10.11 -11.65 -1.50
C ALA A 231 -8.61 -11.94 -1.41
N SER A 232 -8.28 -13.18 -1.11
CA SER A 232 -6.87 -13.62 -1.05
C SER A 232 -6.19 -13.19 -2.34
N PRO A 233 -4.98 -12.60 -2.31
CA PRO A 233 -4.25 -12.19 -3.51
C PRO A 233 -3.94 -13.35 -4.48
N THR A 234 -4.43 -14.54 -4.20
CA THR A 234 -4.15 -15.79 -4.94
C THR A 234 -5.37 -16.47 -5.54
N GLU A 235 -6.58 -15.98 -5.33
CA GLU A 235 -7.81 -16.68 -5.83
C GLU A 235 -8.55 -15.90 -6.93
N GLY A 236 -8.27 -14.60 -7.12
CA GLY A 236 -8.87 -13.78 -8.17
C GLY A 236 -7.95 -13.56 -9.37
N PRO A 237 -8.49 -13.13 -10.52
CA PRO A 237 -7.70 -12.86 -11.71
C PRO A 237 -6.77 -11.67 -11.54
N MET A 238 -5.61 -11.73 -12.19
CA MET A 238 -4.71 -10.60 -12.35
C MET A 238 -5.13 -9.77 -13.56
N ILE A 239 -5.34 -8.47 -13.34
CA ILE A 239 -5.87 -7.57 -14.36
C ILE A 239 -4.86 -6.49 -14.69
N PHE A 240 -4.60 -6.28 -15.97
CA PHE A 240 -3.77 -5.19 -16.46
C PHE A 240 -4.64 -4.07 -17.04
N ILE A 241 -4.57 -2.86 -16.48
CA ILE A 241 -5.28 -1.68 -17.03
C ILE A 241 -4.28 -0.82 -17.81
N SER A 242 -4.56 -0.63 -19.11
CA SER A 242 -3.78 0.23 -19.98
C SER A 242 -4.56 1.50 -20.33
N TYR A 243 -3.95 2.66 -20.13
CA TYR A 243 -4.62 3.96 -20.27
C TYR A 243 -3.67 5.08 -20.68
N ALA A 244 -4.22 6.15 -21.25
CA ALA A 244 -3.52 7.39 -21.48
C ALA A 244 -3.30 8.14 -20.14
N SER A 245 -2.15 8.75 -19.93
CA SER A 245 -1.79 9.40 -18.65
C SER A 245 -2.78 10.45 -18.16
N GLN A 246 -3.56 11.04 -19.05
CA GLN A 246 -4.65 11.97 -18.71
C GLN A 246 -5.81 11.30 -17.98
N ASN A 247 -5.98 9.99 -18.16
CA ASN A 247 -7.07 9.21 -17.61
C ASN A 247 -6.70 8.49 -16.28
N THR A 248 -5.66 8.93 -15.60
CA THR A 248 -5.15 8.29 -14.37
C THR A 248 -6.21 8.16 -13.28
N ASP A 249 -7.04 9.17 -13.08
CA ASP A 249 -8.07 9.15 -12.01
C ASP A 249 -9.19 8.16 -12.35
N ALA A 250 -9.62 8.11 -13.60
CA ALA A 250 -10.59 7.12 -14.08
C ALA A 250 -10.02 5.68 -13.94
N ALA A 251 -8.76 5.48 -14.32
CA ALA A 251 -8.09 4.19 -14.21
C ALA A 251 -8.00 3.72 -12.75
N ARG A 252 -7.71 4.61 -11.80
CA ARG A 252 -7.70 4.30 -10.36
C ARG A 252 -9.08 3.91 -9.84
N ALA A 253 -10.11 4.68 -10.20
CA ALA A 253 -11.48 4.38 -9.79
C ALA A 253 -11.93 3.00 -10.29
N ILE A 254 -11.60 2.66 -11.53
CA ILE A 254 -11.86 1.33 -12.11
C ILE A 254 -11.08 0.26 -11.35
N ALA A 255 -9.79 0.46 -11.06
CA ALA A 255 -8.97 -0.51 -10.33
C ALA A 255 -9.54 -0.81 -8.95
N ASP A 256 -9.91 0.21 -8.19
CA ASP A 256 -10.54 0.06 -6.89
C ASP A 256 -11.84 -0.76 -6.98
N ARG A 257 -12.61 -0.53 -8.05
CA ARG A 257 -13.84 -1.29 -8.29
C ARG A 257 -13.59 -2.74 -8.69
N LEU A 258 -12.57 -3.02 -9.51
CA LEU A 258 -12.17 -4.37 -9.89
C LEU A 258 -11.73 -5.19 -8.69
N LEU A 259 -10.91 -4.60 -7.81
CA LEU A 259 -10.52 -5.22 -6.54
C LEU A 259 -11.73 -5.53 -5.67
N ALA A 260 -12.71 -4.61 -5.60
CA ALA A 260 -13.96 -4.81 -4.87
C ALA A 260 -14.84 -5.92 -5.48
N LEU A 261 -14.75 -6.18 -6.79
CA LEU A 261 -15.45 -7.25 -7.48
C LEU A 261 -14.75 -8.62 -7.38
N GLY A 262 -13.55 -8.67 -6.77
CA GLY A 262 -12.84 -9.93 -6.52
C GLY A 262 -11.63 -10.18 -7.41
N ALA A 263 -11.10 -9.15 -8.10
CA ALA A 263 -9.79 -9.25 -8.74
C ALA A 263 -8.69 -9.58 -7.70
N GLY A 264 -7.77 -10.46 -8.05
CA GLY A 264 -6.66 -10.85 -7.17
C GLY A 264 -5.56 -9.80 -7.11
N ASP A 265 -5.25 -9.17 -8.24
CA ASP A 265 -4.34 -8.03 -8.36
C ASP A 265 -4.73 -7.18 -9.58
N VAL A 266 -4.46 -5.87 -9.51
CA VAL A 266 -4.67 -4.95 -10.62
C VAL A 266 -3.39 -4.18 -10.90
N TRP A 267 -2.85 -4.39 -12.10
CA TRP A 267 -1.71 -3.66 -12.59
C TRP A 267 -2.17 -2.35 -13.25
N LEU A 268 -1.84 -1.22 -12.62
CA LEU A 268 -2.31 0.10 -13.01
C LEU A 268 -1.19 1.06 -13.41
N ASP A 269 0.04 0.82 -12.97
CA ASP A 269 1.06 1.86 -12.98
C ASP A 269 2.34 1.43 -13.73
N LYS A 270 2.66 2.23 -14.74
CA LYS A 270 3.95 2.22 -15.44
C LYS A 270 5.13 2.53 -14.51
N LYS A 271 4.86 3.06 -13.29
CA LYS A 271 5.84 3.42 -12.27
C LYS A 271 6.31 2.26 -11.39
N LYS A 272 5.76 1.05 -11.52
CA LYS A 272 6.28 -0.14 -10.83
C LYS A 272 7.65 -0.62 -11.36
N LEU A 273 8.22 0.07 -12.34
CA LEU A 273 9.48 -0.27 -13.00
C LEU A 273 10.62 0.57 -12.46
N ARG A 274 11.72 -0.08 -12.07
CA ARG A 274 12.90 0.59 -11.52
C ARG A 274 13.75 1.21 -12.65
N GLY A 275 14.33 2.39 -12.37
CA GLY A 275 15.30 3.00 -13.30
C GLY A 275 16.48 2.05 -13.54
N GLY A 276 16.75 1.72 -14.82
CA GLY A 276 17.81 0.79 -15.24
C GLY A 276 17.32 -0.64 -15.52
N GLU A 277 16.06 -0.98 -15.26
CA GLU A 277 15.45 -2.23 -15.72
C GLU A 277 14.97 -2.07 -17.17
N ASP A 278 15.08 -3.16 -17.94
CA ASP A 278 14.58 -3.20 -19.31
C ASP A 278 13.05 -3.14 -19.28
N TRP A 279 12.55 -1.93 -19.49
CA TRP A 279 11.15 -1.56 -19.38
C TRP A 279 10.24 -2.37 -20.33
N SER A 280 10.75 -2.67 -21.53
CA SER A 280 10.02 -3.43 -22.54
C SER A 280 9.78 -4.86 -22.10
N ASN A 281 10.80 -5.53 -21.54
CA ASN A 281 10.71 -6.92 -21.12
C ASN A 281 9.73 -7.11 -19.94
N LYS A 282 9.71 -6.19 -18.97
CA LYS A 282 8.78 -6.28 -17.84
C LYS A 282 7.33 -6.00 -18.20
N LEU A 283 7.11 -5.09 -19.14
CA LEU A 283 5.80 -4.79 -19.68
C LEU A 283 5.23 -6.02 -20.43
N ASP A 284 6.06 -6.64 -21.27
CA ASP A 284 5.71 -7.86 -21.99
C ASP A 284 5.44 -9.03 -21.01
N GLU A 285 6.22 -9.14 -19.93
CA GLU A 285 6.00 -10.12 -18.86
C GLU A 285 4.67 -9.88 -18.12
N ALA A 286 4.36 -8.63 -17.77
CA ALA A 286 3.11 -8.27 -17.10
C ALA A 286 1.89 -8.50 -18.00
N ILE A 287 1.94 -8.07 -19.25
CA ILE A 287 0.90 -8.36 -20.24
C ILE A 287 0.86 -9.88 -20.52
N GLY A 288 1.99 -10.56 -20.49
CA GLY A 288 2.11 -12.00 -20.68
C GLY A 288 1.49 -12.84 -19.56
N SER A 289 1.47 -12.32 -18.34
CA SER A 289 1.02 -13.04 -17.13
C SER A 289 -0.35 -12.64 -16.60
N CYS A 290 -0.93 -11.51 -17.05
CA CYS A 290 -2.27 -11.09 -16.59
C CYS A 290 -3.37 -12.01 -17.16
N ASP A 291 -4.44 -12.18 -16.39
CA ASP A 291 -5.60 -12.98 -16.83
C ASP A 291 -6.54 -12.17 -17.70
N TYR A 292 -6.71 -10.87 -17.41
CA TYR A 292 -7.48 -9.93 -18.21
C TYR A 292 -6.70 -8.66 -18.51
N PHE A 293 -6.91 -8.12 -19.69
CA PHE A 293 -6.35 -6.85 -20.13
C PHE A 293 -7.47 -5.84 -20.43
N LEU A 294 -7.47 -4.71 -19.72
CA LEU A 294 -8.46 -3.62 -19.85
C LEU A 294 -7.84 -2.41 -20.55
N PRO A 295 -7.99 -2.24 -21.85
CA PRO A 295 -7.67 -0.99 -22.53
C PRO A 295 -8.75 0.06 -22.26
N LEU A 296 -8.39 1.20 -21.65
CA LEU A 296 -9.30 2.30 -21.42
C LEU A 296 -9.38 3.18 -22.68
N ARG A 297 -10.55 3.21 -23.27
CA ARG A 297 -10.84 4.02 -24.47
C ARG A 297 -11.37 5.37 -24.06
N SER A 298 -10.74 6.43 -24.57
CA SER A 298 -11.12 7.80 -24.34
C SER A 298 -10.74 8.69 -25.52
N SER A 299 -11.34 9.87 -25.58
CA SER A 299 -11.00 10.92 -26.54
C SER A 299 -9.53 11.34 -26.36
N GLU A 300 -9.05 11.44 -25.11
CA GLU A 300 -7.67 11.79 -24.80
C GLU A 300 -6.68 10.72 -25.28
N ALA A 301 -7.07 9.44 -25.21
CA ALA A 301 -6.25 8.36 -25.78
C ALA A 301 -6.21 8.45 -27.31
N ASP A 302 -7.34 8.75 -27.97
CA ASP A 302 -7.42 8.87 -29.42
C ASP A 302 -6.67 10.10 -29.96
N GLU A 303 -6.63 11.19 -29.22
CA GLU A 303 -5.89 12.41 -29.62
C GLU A 303 -4.37 12.24 -29.57
N ARG A 304 -3.84 11.28 -28.83
CA ARG A 304 -2.41 11.07 -28.67
C ARG A 304 -1.77 10.45 -29.94
N ARG A 305 -0.70 11.08 -30.41
CA ARG A 305 0.11 10.56 -31.52
C ARG A 305 1.08 9.48 -31.08
N GLU A 306 1.56 9.58 -29.83
CA GLU A 306 2.58 8.72 -29.24
C GLU A 306 2.18 8.39 -27.79
N GLY A 307 2.52 7.20 -27.33
CA GLY A 307 2.28 6.75 -25.97
C GLY A 307 2.52 5.27 -25.82
N VAL A 308 3.07 4.88 -24.69
CA VAL A 308 3.38 3.48 -24.36
C VAL A 308 2.15 2.59 -24.38
N PHE A 309 0.99 3.14 -24.04
CA PHE A 309 -0.25 2.39 -24.10
C PHE A 309 -0.58 1.84 -25.50
N TRP A 310 -0.06 2.44 -26.58
CA TRP A 310 -0.19 1.91 -27.93
C TRP A 310 0.54 0.57 -28.09
N GLU A 311 1.77 0.49 -27.59
CA GLU A 311 2.57 -0.74 -27.60
C GLU A 311 1.91 -1.81 -26.74
N GLU A 312 1.40 -1.43 -25.57
CA GLU A 312 0.66 -2.32 -24.68
C GLU A 312 -0.58 -2.92 -25.37
N TRP A 313 -1.34 -2.09 -26.07
CA TRP A 313 -2.56 -2.54 -26.78
C TRP A 313 -2.22 -3.48 -27.94
N VAL A 314 -1.17 -3.19 -28.70
CA VAL A 314 -0.68 -4.07 -29.78
C VAL A 314 -0.24 -5.42 -29.21
N THR A 315 0.60 -5.42 -28.16
CA THR A 315 1.06 -6.65 -27.49
C THR A 315 -0.11 -7.49 -26.96
N ALA A 316 -1.09 -6.84 -26.32
CA ALA A 316 -2.28 -7.50 -25.81
C ALA A 316 -3.15 -8.09 -26.92
N LEU A 317 -3.31 -7.39 -28.06
CA LEU A 317 -4.03 -7.92 -29.22
C LEU A 317 -3.35 -9.14 -29.85
N GLU A 318 -2.01 -9.14 -29.92
CA GLU A 318 -1.26 -10.30 -30.40
C GLU A 318 -1.42 -11.52 -29.44
N ARG A 319 -1.42 -11.26 -28.12
CA ARG A 319 -1.69 -12.31 -27.14
C ARG A 319 -3.11 -12.83 -27.24
N ALA A 320 -4.10 -11.96 -27.41
CA ALA A 320 -5.51 -12.34 -27.56
C ALA A 320 -5.80 -13.30 -28.73
N LYS A 321 -4.92 -13.34 -29.75
CA LYS A 321 -5.04 -14.31 -30.86
C LYS A 321 -4.71 -15.73 -30.42
N ARG A 322 -3.97 -15.92 -29.32
CA ARG A 322 -3.46 -17.20 -28.81
C ARG A 322 -4.23 -17.72 -27.59
N VAL A 323 -5.00 -16.83 -26.93
CA VAL A 323 -5.83 -17.18 -25.77
C VAL A 323 -7.22 -17.59 -26.26
N ALA A 324 -7.68 -18.74 -25.82
CA ALA A 324 -9.00 -19.27 -26.23
C ALA A 324 -10.15 -18.58 -25.48
N ASP A 325 -9.89 -18.14 -24.24
CA ASP A 325 -10.88 -17.53 -23.37
C ASP A 325 -10.92 -16.00 -23.51
N THR A 326 -11.88 -15.35 -22.85
CA THR A 326 -11.98 -13.89 -22.78
C THR A 326 -10.77 -13.31 -22.10
N PHE A 327 -9.98 -12.53 -22.83
CA PHE A 327 -8.75 -11.89 -22.33
C PHE A 327 -8.83 -10.36 -22.39
N LEU A 328 -9.41 -9.81 -23.47
CA LEU A 328 -9.55 -8.37 -23.67
C LEU A 328 -10.92 -7.89 -23.20
N LEU A 329 -10.91 -6.90 -22.32
CA LEU A 329 -12.09 -6.24 -21.77
C LEU A 329 -12.05 -4.73 -22.09
N PRO A 330 -12.32 -4.30 -23.34
CA PRO A 330 -12.26 -2.89 -23.70
C PRO A 330 -13.25 -2.09 -22.88
N THR A 331 -12.79 -1.00 -22.27
CA THR A 331 -13.60 -0.19 -21.37
C THR A 331 -13.67 1.25 -21.87
N LEU A 332 -14.86 1.76 -22.08
CA LEU A 332 -15.13 3.15 -22.47
C LEU A 332 -15.28 4.02 -21.23
N ILE A 333 -14.46 5.08 -21.14
CA ILE A 333 -14.52 6.02 -20.02
C ILE A 333 -15.06 7.40 -20.40
N ASP A 334 -15.32 7.64 -21.66
CA ASP A 334 -16.00 8.86 -22.12
C ASP A 334 -17.51 8.79 -21.84
N PRO A 335 -18.17 9.94 -21.61
CA PRO A 335 -19.60 10.00 -21.38
C PRO A 335 -20.44 9.81 -22.66
N THR A 336 -19.83 9.87 -23.83
CA THR A 336 -20.49 9.78 -25.13
C THR A 336 -20.64 8.32 -25.59
N PRO A 337 -21.77 7.98 -26.25
CA PRO A 337 -21.96 6.66 -26.83
C PRO A 337 -20.85 6.29 -27.80
N GLU A 338 -20.47 5.04 -27.80
CA GLU A 338 -19.43 4.53 -28.68
C GLU A 338 -19.81 4.68 -30.15
N SER A 339 -18.94 5.31 -30.94
CA SER A 339 -18.95 5.29 -32.38
C SER A 339 -17.52 5.09 -32.89
N ARG A 340 -17.35 4.20 -33.89
CA ARG A 340 -16.05 4.05 -34.57
C ARG A 340 -15.53 5.39 -35.10
N ASN A 341 -16.42 6.29 -35.47
CA ASN A 341 -16.08 7.61 -36.02
C ASN A 341 -15.49 8.55 -34.94
N ASN A 342 -15.74 8.28 -33.67
CA ASN A 342 -15.26 9.13 -32.58
C ASN A 342 -13.80 8.83 -32.23
N TYR A 343 -13.28 7.63 -32.58
CA TYR A 343 -11.94 7.16 -32.23
C TYR A 343 -11.14 6.77 -33.48
N GLN A 344 -10.82 7.79 -34.29
CA GLN A 344 -10.20 7.56 -35.62
C GLN A 344 -8.77 7.00 -35.52
N ARG A 345 -7.99 7.46 -34.53
CA ARG A 345 -6.61 6.97 -34.36
C ARG A 345 -6.55 5.61 -33.73
N ILE A 346 -7.38 5.35 -32.73
CA ILE A 346 -7.50 4.02 -32.12
C ILE A 346 -7.83 3.00 -33.22
N GLY A 347 -8.79 3.31 -34.08
CA GLY A 347 -9.16 2.47 -35.21
C GLY A 347 -8.05 2.28 -36.24
N LYS A 348 -7.25 3.34 -36.52
CA LYS A 348 -6.18 3.30 -37.50
C LYS A 348 -4.93 2.56 -36.96
N GLN A 349 -4.58 2.78 -35.70
CA GLN A 349 -3.38 2.19 -35.05
C GLN A 349 -3.57 0.70 -34.78
N LEU A 350 -4.76 0.30 -34.31
CA LEU A 350 -5.02 -1.08 -33.95
C LEU A 350 -5.48 -1.95 -35.12
N GLY A 351 -5.92 -1.38 -36.22
CA GLY A 351 -6.09 -1.99 -37.55
C GLY A 351 -7.01 -3.20 -37.64
N THR A 352 -7.65 -3.62 -36.53
CA THR A 352 -8.35 -4.91 -36.49
C THR A 352 -9.84 -4.70 -36.21
N GLU A 353 -10.68 -5.28 -37.08
CA GLU A 353 -12.13 -5.41 -36.83
C GLU A 353 -12.41 -6.15 -35.52
N ARG A 354 -11.54 -7.06 -35.10
CA ARG A 354 -11.66 -7.82 -33.88
C ARG A 354 -11.73 -6.95 -32.61
N PHE A 355 -10.92 -5.89 -32.52
CA PHE A 355 -10.99 -4.96 -31.37
C PHE A 355 -12.35 -4.25 -31.26
N TRP A 356 -12.97 -3.92 -32.40
CA TRP A 356 -14.26 -3.27 -32.47
C TRP A 356 -15.45 -4.22 -32.31
N SER A 357 -15.26 -5.50 -32.52
CA SER A 357 -16.31 -6.51 -32.36
C SER A 357 -16.44 -7.04 -30.93
N LEU A 358 -15.50 -6.70 -30.03
CA LEU A 358 -15.55 -7.08 -28.63
C LEU A 358 -16.65 -6.32 -27.89
N HIS A 359 -17.27 -6.99 -26.93
CA HIS A 359 -18.21 -6.35 -26.01
C HIS A 359 -17.51 -5.25 -25.22
N LEU A 360 -18.12 -4.09 -25.16
CA LEU A 360 -17.56 -2.90 -24.53
C LEU A 360 -18.14 -2.72 -23.13
N LEU A 361 -17.25 -2.54 -22.14
CA LEU A 361 -17.64 -2.15 -20.80
C LEU A 361 -17.77 -0.62 -20.73
N ASN A 362 -18.83 -0.13 -20.10
CA ASN A 362 -19.03 1.31 -19.92
C ASN A 362 -18.64 1.72 -18.50
N ALA A 363 -17.75 2.72 -18.43
CA ALA A 363 -17.27 3.29 -17.18
C ALA A 363 -17.05 4.82 -17.30
N PRO A 364 -18.08 5.61 -17.56
CA PRO A 364 -17.95 7.06 -17.72
C PRO A 364 -17.26 7.70 -16.53
N GLY A 365 -16.14 8.43 -16.76
CA GLY A 365 -15.32 9.02 -15.71
C GLY A 365 -14.69 8.02 -14.75
N GLY A 366 -14.62 6.74 -15.10
CA GLY A 366 -14.08 5.66 -14.26
C GLY A 366 -15.11 4.95 -13.39
N VAL A 367 -16.40 5.26 -13.52
CA VAL A 367 -17.48 4.62 -12.78
C VAL A 367 -18.15 3.56 -13.65
N LEU A 368 -17.95 2.29 -13.31
CA LEU A 368 -18.59 1.17 -14.01
C LEU A 368 -20.11 1.27 -13.88
N ASP A 369 -20.84 1.15 -15.00
CA ASP A 369 -22.29 1.03 -14.95
C ASP A 369 -22.70 -0.35 -14.38
N ASP A 370 -23.99 -0.50 -14.06
CA ASP A 370 -24.49 -1.72 -13.41
C ASP A 370 -24.26 -2.97 -14.28
N LYS A 371 -24.37 -2.82 -15.60
CA LYS A 371 -24.14 -3.92 -16.54
C LYS A 371 -22.68 -4.31 -16.59
N ALA A 372 -21.76 -3.36 -16.75
CA ALA A 372 -20.33 -3.62 -16.76
C ALA A 372 -19.87 -4.23 -15.43
N GLY A 373 -20.44 -3.79 -14.30
CA GLY A 373 -20.18 -4.38 -13.00
C GLY A 373 -20.65 -5.83 -12.89
N ALA A 374 -21.81 -6.17 -13.43
CA ALA A 374 -22.35 -7.52 -13.45
C ALA A 374 -21.52 -8.45 -14.37
N ASP A 375 -21.20 -7.99 -15.58
CA ASP A 375 -20.39 -8.74 -16.55
C ASP A 375 -19.01 -9.11 -15.97
N LEU A 376 -18.36 -8.16 -15.29
CA LEU A 376 -17.07 -8.39 -14.61
C LEU A 376 -17.20 -9.37 -13.43
N ALA A 377 -18.24 -9.23 -12.61
CA ALA A 377 -18.48 -10.14 -11.49
C ALA A 377 -18.71 -11.57 -11.98
N GLU A 378 -19.39 -11.77 -13.11
CA GLU A 378 -19.57 -13.08 -13.75
C GLU A 378 -18.24 -13.63 -14.27
N CYS A 379 -17.42 -12.80 -14.94
CA CYS A 379 -16.07 -13.19 -15.40
C CYS A 379 -15.19 -13.65 -14.23
N PHE A 380 -15.22 -12.94 -13.09
CA PHE A 380 -14.39 -13.27 -11.94
C PHE A 380 -14.94 -14.47 -11.15
N GLY A 381 -16.27 -14.62 -11.08
CA GLY A 381 -16.92 -15.78 -10.43
C GLY A 381 -16.65 -17.11 -11.15
N GLY A 382 -16.43 -17.06 -12.46
CA GLY A 382 -16.05 -18.22 -13.29
C GLY A 382 -14.54 -18.48 -13.35
N PHE A 383 -13.70 -17.59 -12.78
CA PHE A 383 -12.26 -17.70 -12.87
C PHE A 383 -11.72 -18.89 -12.08
N ARG A 384 -11.08 -19.82 -12.81
CA ARG A 384 -10.29 -20.92 -12.24
C ARG A 384 -8.86 -20.78 -12.76
N LYS A 385 -7.91 -20.63 -11.85
CA LYS A 385 -6.50 -20.62 -12.21
C LYS A 385 -6.11 -22.00 -12.72
N THR A 386 -5.89 -22.14 -14.03
CA THR A 386 -5.36 -23.35 -14.67
C THR A 386 -3.87 -23.52 -14.37
#